data_03756add146c5257a382bcfe87c54d81
#
_entry.id   03756add146c5257a382bcfe87c54d81
#
_cell.length_a   1.000
_cell.length_b   1.000
_cell.length_c   1.000
_cell.angle_alpha   90.00
_cell.angle_beta   90.00
_cell.angle_gamma   90.00
#
_symmetry.space_group_name_H-M   'P 1'
#
loop_
_entity.id
_entity.type
_entity.pdbx_description
1 polymer ?
#
loop_
_entity_poly.entity_id
_entity_poly.type
_entity_poly.pdbx_seq_one_letter_code
_entity_poly.pdbx_strand_id
1 'polypeptide(L)'
;MLTGQKNYQELETYLKETIPEFAKEQLNHALKYLQFTKYDESDNKVALDVAIDDQFLEYIEDLIEYGLTRYVIDIGSETEFKLWQTYRMDQVQLKLLKNPANNQVGTYYYDDYVVIFASLKKDLDEADKLNYKDKFLQSDLFQWESMNSLPQSHFEKLIHSKFAYVFIRKVTSENGLVLPFTYVGKGNLTNPRKTGDGNGTYLFDIQMENMLPEYLQYDFGLTKE
;
A
#
# COMPACT_ATOMS: atom_id res chain seq x y z
N MET A 1 -13.80 -33.99 22.37
CA MET A 1 -12.99 -32.89 22.98
C MET A 1 -11.65 -32.87 22.34
N LEU A 2 -11.37 -31.86 21.59
CA LEU A 2 -10.07 -31.64 20.99
C LEU A 2 -9.13 -31.17 22.11
N THR A 3 -7.97 -31.79 22.25
CA THR A 3 -6.94 -31.26 23.16
C THR A 3 -6.30 -30.02 22.52
N GLY A 4 -5.80 -29.06 23.34
CA GLY A 4 -5.26 -27.79 22.82
C GLY A 4 -4.24 -27.93 21.67
N GLN A 5 -3.46 -29.02 21.65
CA GLN A 5 -2.53 -29.31 20.55
C GLN A 5 -3.24 -29.69 19.23
N LYS A 6 -4.34 -30.42 19.32
CA LYS A 6 -5.12 -30.85 18.15
C LYS A 6 -5.86 -29.64 17.54
N ASN A 7 -6.37 -28.77 18.39
CA ASN A 7 -7.03 -27.54 17.98
C ASN A 7 -6.07 -26.58 17.27
N TYR A 8 -4.82 -26.51 17.75
CA TYR A 8 -3.81 -25.71 17.09
C TYR A 8 -3.47 -26.24 15.69
N GLN A 9 -3.29 -27.56 15.55
CA GLN A 9 -3.00 -28.18 14.25
C GLN A 9 -4.14 -28.00 13.24
N GLU A 10 -5.38 -28.10 13.69
CA GLU A 10 -6.55 -27.86 12.86
C GLU A 10 -6.65 -26.38 12.46
N LEU A 11 -6.44 -25.46 13.39
CA LEU A 11 -6.37 -24.03 13.11
C LEU A 11 -5.21 -23.69 12.17
N GLU A 12 -4.03 -24.25 12.41
CA GLU A 12 -2.86 -24.06 11.52
C GLU A 12 -3.13 -24.58 10.11
N THR A 13 -3.76 -25.74 9.99
CA THR A 13 -4.14 -26.33 8.70
C THR A 13 -5.16 -25.46 8.00
N TYR A 14 -6.22 -25.06 8.70
CA TYR A 14 -7.23 -24.16 8.18
C TYR A 14 -6.63 -22.83 7.69
N LEU A 15 -5.77 -22.21 8.50
CA LEU A 15 -5.09 -20.97 8.16
C LEU A 15 -4.14 -21.12 6.96
N LYS A 16 -3.40 -22.24 6.87
CA LYS A 16 -2.52 -22.54 5.74
C LYS A 16 -3.28 -22.76 4.44
N GLU A 17 -4.45 -23.36 4.50
CA GLU A 17 -5.28 -23.63 3.33
C GLU A 17 -6.10 -22.41 2.89
N THR A 18 -6.51 -21.57 3.83
CA THR A 18 -7.48 -20.49 3.59
C THR A 18 -6.79 -19.13 3.42
N ILE A 19 -5.63 -18.91 4.00
CA ILE A 19 -4.91 -17.64 3.94
C ILE A 19 -3.90 -17.65 2.79
N PRO A 20 -3.87 -16.59 1.96
CA PRO A 20 -2.86 -16.43 0.94
C PRO A 20 -1.45 -16.51 1.51
N GLU A 21 -0.49 -17.10 0.77
CA GLU A 21 0.88 -17.37 1.23
C GLU A 21 1.57 -16.15 1.87
N PHE A 22 1.35 -14.97 1.32
CA PHE A 22 1.93 -13.71 1.83
C PHE A 22 1.42 -13.29 3.20
N ALA A 23 0.23 -13.70 3.59
CA ALA A 23 -0.35 -13.35 4.89
C ALA A 23 0.10 -14.32 5.99
N LYS A 24 0.66 -15.48 5.64
CA LYS A 24 1.09 -16.50 6.61
C LYS A 24 2.21 -16.04 7.51
N GLU A 25 3.20 -15.32 6.98
CA GLU A 25 4.31 -14.79 7.78
C GLU A 25 3.81 -13.75 8.79
N GLN A 26 2.92 -12.88 8.37
CA GLN A 26 2.32 -11.85 9.23
C GLN A 26 1.39 -12.45 10.27
N LEU A 27 0.61 -13.47 9.90
CA LEU A 27 -0.20 -14.21 10.84
C LEU A 27 0.66 -14.91 11.91
N ASN A 28 1.71 -15.62 11.51
CA ASN A 28 2.64 -16.24 12.42
C ASN A 28 3.30 -15.21 13.35
N HIS A 29 3.61 -14.03 12.84
CA HIS A 29 4.13 -12.94 13.66
C HIS A 29 3.08 -12.43 14.66
N ALA A 30 1.84 -12.24 14.23
CA ALA A 30 0.74 -11.81 15.10
C ALA A 30 0.43 -12.85 16.20
N LEU A 31 0.40 -14.13 15.86
CA LEU A 31 0.15 -15.22 16.77
C LEU A 31 1.18 -15.31 17.92
N LYS A 32 2.42 -14.88 17.68
CA LYS A 32 3.46 -14.80 18.74
C LYS A 32 3.08 -13.91 19.92
N TYR A 33 2.26 -12.91 19.69
CA TYR A 33 1.92 -11.89 20.68
C TYR A 33 0.55 -12.13 21.35
N LEU A 34 -0.16 -13.19 20.96
CA LEU A 34 -1.40 -13.54 21.64
C LEU A 34 -1.10 -14.15 23.00
N GLN A 35 -1.75 -13.65 24.05
CA GLN A 35 -1.50 -14.06 25.44
C GLN A 35 -1.78 -15.54 25.71
N PHE A 36 -2.59 -16.19 24.89
CA PHE A 36 -2.94 -17.60 24.99
C PHE A 36 -2.06 -18.51 24.11
N THR A 37 -1.02 -17.97 23.49
CA THR A 37 -0.10 -18.74 22.66
C THR A 37 1.29 -18.78 23.27
N LYS A 38 1.97 -19.91 23.07
CA LYS A 38 3.37 -20.09 23.42
C LYS A 38 4.17 -20.27 22.12
N TYR A 39 5.18 -19.45 21.98
CA TYR A 39 6.08 -19.53 20.84
C TYR A 39 7.23 -20.49 21.14
N ASP A 40 7.41 -21.50 20.28
CA ASP A 40 8.56 -22.39 20.32
C ASP A 40 9.60 -21.90 19.28
N GLU A 41 10.68 -21.32 19.78
CA GLU A 41 11.76 -20.78 18.94
C GLU A 41 12.52 -21.89 18.18
N SER A 42 12.56 -23.12 18.72
CA SER A 42 13.29 -24.23 18.11
C SER A 42 12.62 -24.72 16.83
N ASP A 43 11.30 -24.72 16.80
CA ASP A 43 10.49 -25.19 15.67
C ASP A 43 9.88 -24.06 14.83
N ASN A 44 10.09 -22.80 15.24
CA ASN A 44 9.46 -21.61 14.65
C ASN A 44 7.90 -21.73 14.60
N LYS A 45 7.34 -22.36 15.60
CA LYS A 45 5.89 -22.62 15.71
C LYS A 45 5.28 -21.89 16.89
N VAL A 46 4.02 -21.57 16.73
CA VAL A 46 3.17 -21.07 17.81
C VAL A 46 2.28 -22.19 18.29
N ALA A 47 2.34 -22.52 19.57
CA ALA A 47 1.44 -23.48 20.22
C ALA A 47 0.48 -22.73 21.15
N LEU A 48 -0.71 -23.29 21.32
CA LEU A 48 -1.66 -22.77 22.30
C LEU A 48 -1.24 -23.22 23.70
N ASP A 49 -1.12 -22.25 24.62
CA ASP A 49 -0.68 -22.49 26.00
C ASP A 49 -1.87 -22.78 26.97
N VAL A 50 -3.08 -22.77 26.47
CA VAL A 50 -4.31 -23.02 27.22
C VAL A 50 -5.21 -24.02 26.51
N ALA A 51 -5.95 -24.77 27.28
CA ALA A 51 -7.03 -25.59 26.72
C ALA A 51 -8.12 -24.67 26.16
N ILE A 52 -8.34 -24.76 24.89
CA ILE A 52 -9.38 -23.99 24.16
C ILE A 52 -10.63 -24.86 24.13
N ASP A 53 -11.76 -24.32 24.58
CA ASP A 53 -13.05 -24.97 24.42
C ASP A 53 -13.61 -24.77 22.99
N ASP A 54 -14.60 -25.59 22.65
CA ASP A 54 -15.21 -25.57 21.33
C ASP A 54 -15.83 -24.21 21.00
N GLN A 55 -16.38 -23.50 21.99
CA GLN A 55 -16.98 -22.20 21.82
C GLN A 55 -15.94 -21.13 21.48
N PHE A 56 -14.76 -21.18 22.08
CA PHE A 56 -13.67 -20.24 21.77
C PHE A 56 -13.11 -20.50 20.36
N LEU A 57 -13.04 -21.77 19.94
CA LEU A 57 -12.65 -22.11 18.56
C LEU A 57 -13.62 -21.52 17.53
N GLU A 58 -14.92 -21.68 17.77
CA GLU A 58 -15.97 -21.14 16.91
C GLU A 58 -15.81 -19.61 16.74
N TYR A 59 -15.54 -18.88 17.83
CA TYR A 59 -15.27 -17.44 17.77
C TYR A 59 -14.01 -17.10 16.97
N ILE A 60 -12.96 -17.90 17.07
CA ILE A 60 -11.73 -17.70 16.28
C ILE A 60 -12.00 -17.96 14.79
N GLU A 61 -12.73 -19.01 14.46
CA GLU A 61 -13.12 -19.33 13.08
C GLU A 61 -13.97 -18.21 12.48
N ASP A 62 -14.99 -17.73 13.18
CA ASP A 62 -15.82 -16.60 12.77
C ASP A 62 -14.99 -15.32 12.52
N LEU A 63 -14.05 -15.03 13.42
CA LEU A 63 -13.16 -13.87 13.29
C LEU A 63 -12.27 -13.97 12.07
N ILE A 64 -11.74 -15.17 11.78
CA ILE A 64 -10.90 -15.43 10.61
C ILE A 64 -11.74 -15.30 9.33
N GLU A 65 -12.93 -15.91 9.30
CA GLU A 65 -13.83 -15.83 8.15
C GLU A 65 -14.24 -14.38 7.86
N TYR A 66 -14.57 -13.63 8.92
CA TYR A 66 -14.82 -12.20 8.81
C TYR A 66 -13.61 -11.45 8.24
N GLY A 67 -12.41 -11.70 8.76
CA GLY A 67 -11.18 -11.09 8.31
C GLY A 67 -10.87 -11.39 6.84
N LEU A 68 -11.06 -12.63 6.40
CA LEU A 68 -10.89 -13.04 5.00
C LEU A 68 -11.94 -12.39 4.10
N THR A 69 -13.20 -12.35 4.53
CA THR A 69 -14.27 -11.67 3.79
C THR A 69 -13.95 -10.19 3.62
N ARG A 70 -13.52 -9.52 4.70
CA ARG A 70 -13.09 -8.11 4.64
C ARG A 70 -11.88 -7.91 3.73
N TYR A 71 -10.91 -8.82 3.78
CA TYR A 71 -9.76 -8.76 2.88
C TYR A 71 -10.19 -8.82 1.41
N VAL A 72 -11.06 -9.76 1.04
CA VAL A 72 -11.57 -9.86 -0.34
C VAL A 72 -12.37 -8.62 -0.74
N ILE A 73 -13.19 -8.07 0.15
CA ILE A 73 -13.97 -6.85 -0.10
C ILE A 73 -13.05 -5.63 -0.27
N ASP A 74 -12.10 -5.44 0.65
CA ASP A 74 -11.28 -4.22 0.74
C ASP A 74 -10.10 -4.23 -0.25
N ILE A 75 -9.52 -5.39 -0.52
CA ILE A 75 -8.32 -5.54 -1.36
C ILE A 75 -8.67 -6.12 -2.74
N GLY A 76 -9.73 -6.94 -2.80
CA GLY A 76 -10.15 -7.66 -4.00
C GLY A 76 -9.36 -8.96 -4.22
N SER A 77 -9.98 -9.89 -4.93
CA SER A 77 -9.35 -11.17 -5.32
C SER A 77 -8.36 -11.03 -6.50
N GLU A 78 -8.37 -9.88 -7.17
CA GLU A 78 -7.51 -9.61 -8.32
C GLU A 78 -6.14 -9.09 -7.87
N THR A 79 -5.09 -9.57 -8.52
CA THR A 79 -3.71 -9.13 -8.28
C THR A 79 -3.42 -7.74 -8.86
N GLU A 80 -4.25 -7.25 -9.77
CA GLU A 80 -4.07 -5.97 -10.43
C GLU A 80 -4.97 -4.88 -9.85
N PHE A 81 -4.49 -3.63 -9.92
CA PHE A 81 -5.30 -2.46 -9.58
C PHE A 81 -6.25 -2.12 -10.73
N LYS A 82 -7.48 -1.76 -10.39
CA LYS A 82 -8.44 -1.28 -11.39
C LYS A 82 -8.24 0.21 -11.63
N LEU A 83 -8.07 0.59 -12.89
CA LEU A 83 -7.96 1.99 -13.29
C LEU A 83 -9.13 2.82 -12.75
N TRP A 84 -8.81 4.00 -12.29
CA TRP A 84 -9.73 5.02 -11.79
C TRP A 84 -10.47 4.66 -10.48
N GLN A 85 -10.14 3.54 -9.87
CA GLN A 85 -10.63 3.21 -8.53
C GLN A 85 -9.71 3.79 -7.44
N THR A 86 -10.31 4.03 -6.28
CA THR A 86 -9.60 4.59 -5.13
C THR A 86 -9.10 3.50 -4.19
N TYR A 87 -7.90 3.73 -3.65
CA TYR A 87 -7.22 2.82 -2.72
C TYR A 87 -6.58 3.61 -1.59
N ARG A 88 -6.60 3.06 -0.38
CA ARG A 88 -5.74 3.52 0.71
C ARG A 88 -4.33 2.94 0.51
N MET A 89 -3.32 3.60 1.09
CA MET A 89 -1.93 3.14 1.00
C MET A 89 -1.73 1.71 1.55
N ASP A 90 -2.38 1.40 2.67
CA ASP A 90 -2.33 0.06 3.28
C ASP A 90 -2.90 -1.02 2.35
N GLN A 91 -4.01 -0.75 1.68
CA GLN A 91 -4.60 -1.65 0.68
C GLN A 91 -3.65 -1.91 -0.49
N VAL A 92 -2.99 -0.84 -0.99
CA VAL A 92 -2.01 -0.98 -2.07
C VAL A 92 -0.83 -1.85 -1.64
N GLN A 93 -0.31 -1.64 -0.45
CA GLN A 93 0.81 -2.42 0.07
C GLN A 93 0.45 -3.88 0.29
N LEU A 94 -0.70 -4.17 0.87
CA LEU A 94 -1.20 -5.53 1.02
C LEU A 94 -1.36 -6.21 -0.33
N LYS A 95 -1.93 -5.50 -1.32
CA LYS A 95 -2.14 -6.04 -2.68
C LYS A 95 -0.82 -6.33 -3.40
N LEU A 96 0.23 -5.56 -3.14
CA LEU A 96 1.59 -5.80 -3.65
C LEU A 96 2.40 -6.78 -2.79
N LEU A 97 1.76 -7.44 -1.82
CA LEU A 97 2.38 -8.42 -0.92
C LEU A 97 3.51 -7.83 -0.06
N LYS A 98 3.36 -6.57 0.33
CA LYS A 98 4.38 -5.85 1.11
C LYS A 98 3.84 -5.53 2.50
N ASN A 99 4.78 -5.42 3.45
CA ASN A 99 4.43 -5.08 4.83
C ASN A 99 3.82 -3.66 4.90
N PRO A 100 2.58 -3.50 5.36
CA PRO A 100 1.92 -2.20 5.47
C PRO A 100 2.45 -1.34 6.63
N ALA A 101 3.48 -1.78 7.36
CA ALA A 101 3.93 -1.16 8.60
C ALA A 101 4.52 0.25 8.45
N ASN A 102 4.69 0.77 7.23
CA ASN A 102 5.35 2.05 7.00
C ASN A 102 4.55 2.96 6.05
N ASN A 103 3.34 3.31 6.46
CA ASN A 103 2.35 4.04 5.63
C ASN A 103 2.59 5.56 5.52
N GLN A 104 3.75 6.07 5.91
CA GLN A 104 3.98 7.52 5.95
C GLN A 104 4.82 8.05 4.79
N VAL A 105 5.30 7.18 3.92
CA VAL A 105 6.19 7.56 2.82
C VAL A 105 5.40 7.57 1.50
N GLY A 106 5.48 8.68 0.77
CA GLY A 106 4.79 8.85 -0.52
C GLY A 106 5.35 8.00 -1.66
N THR A 107 6.47 7.31 -1.47
CA THR A 107 7.11 6.52 -2.53
C THR A 107 7.75 5.26 -1.96
N TYR A 108 7.49 4.12 -2.60
CA TYR A 108 8.09 2.83 -2.26
C TYR A 108 8.94 2.34 -3.43
N TYR A 109 10.16 1.92 -3.11
CA TYR A 109 11.21 1.58 -4.07
C TYR A 109 11.47 0.07 -4.06
N TYR A 110 11.12 -0.61 -5.15
CA TYR A 110 11.39 -2.03 -5.38
C TYR A 110 12.45 -2.20 -6.47
N ASP A 111 12.88 -3.40 -6.77
CA ASP A 111 13.97 -3.62 -7.73
C ASP A 111 13.50 -3.41 -9.19
N ASP A 112 12.27 -3.79 -9.51
CA ASP A 112 11.73 -3.71 -10.86
C ASP A 112 10.76 -2.53 -11.07
N TYR A 113 10.17 -1.99 -9.99
CA TYR A 113 9.16 -0.95 -10.08
C TYR A 113 9.16 -0.05 -8.85
N VAL A 114 8.51 1.07 -8.98
CA VAL A 114 8.24 1.98 -7.86
C VAL A 114 6.74 2.19 -7.69
N VAL A 115 6.33 2.56 -6.48
CA VAL A 115 4.94 2.95 -6.19
C VAL A 115 4.94 4.39 -5.72
N ILE A 116 4.19 5.22 -6.41
CA ILE A 116 4.15 6.67 -6.17
C ILE A 116 2.75 7.07 -5.70
N PHE A 117 2.69 7.72 -4.54
CA PHE A 117 1.50 8.36 -3.99
C PHE A 117 1.70 9.87 -4.00
N ALA A 118 0.92 10.59 -4.77
CA ALA A 118 1.03 12.04 -4.86
C ALA A 118 -0.29 12.74 -4.49
N SER A 119 -0.18 13.83 -3.73
CA SER A 119 -1.29 14.73 -3.41
C SER A 119 -1.06 16.04 -4.14
N LEU A 120 -1.95 16.41 -5.08
CA LEU A 120 -1.79 17.57 -5.94
C LEU A 120 -1.87 18.89 -5.16
N LYS A 121 -2.68 18.93 -4.10
CA LYS A 121 -2.75 20.06 -3.17
C LYS A 121 -2.55 19.55 -1.75
N LYS A 122 -1.79 20.26 -0.95
CA LYS A 122 -1.63 20.00 0.47
C LYS A 122 -2.56 20.88 1.27
N ASP A 123 -2.86 20.47 2.50
CA ASP A 123 -3.64 21.29 3.43
C ASP A 123 -2.90 22.59 3.73
N LEU A 124 -3.66 23.70 3.90
CA LEU A 124 -3.14 25.06 3.99
C LEU A 124 -2.11 25.27 5.12
N ASP A 125 -2.16 24.46 6.18
CA ASP A 125 -1.26 24.58 7.34
C ASP A 125 0.14 23.98 7.12
N GLU A 126 0.32 23.14 6.10
CA GLU A 126 1.62 22.56 5.71
C GLU A 126 2.20 23.17 4.42
N ALA A 127 1.49 24.13 3.82
CA ALA A 127 1.74 24.61 2.46
C ALA A 127 3.10 25.27 2.25
N ASP A 128 3.73 25.83 3.28
CA ASP A 128 4.96 26.62 3.11
C ASP A 128 6.25 25.77 3.07
N LYS A 129 6.21 24.52 3.55
CA LYS A 129 7.45 23.72 3.69
C LYS A 129 7.60 22.56 2.71
N LEU A 130 6.53 22.10 2.09
CA LEU A 130 6.51 20.90 1.25
C LEU A 130 5.63 21.07 0.00
N ASN A 131 5.73 22.20 -0.68
CA ASN A 131 4.97 22.43 -1.92
C ASN A 131 5.66 21.72 -3.09
N TYR A 132 5.39 20.41 -3.24
CA TYR A 132 5.87 19.66 -4.41
C TYR A 132 5.21 20.19 -5.69
N LYS A 133 5.95 20.10 -6.80
CA LYS A 133 5.50 20.57 -8.12
C LYS A 133 4.74 19.48 -8.89
N ASP A 134 4.03 18.62 -8.15
CA ASP A 134 3.25 17.52 -8.72
C ASP A 134 2.06 18.05 -9.50
N LYS A 135 1.96 17.72 -10.78
CA LYS A 135 0.84 18.13 -11.63
C LYS A 135 0.79 17.31 -12.91
N PHE A 136 -0.38 17.19 -13.47
CA PHE A 136 -0.52 16.74 -14.85
C PHE A 136 -0.12 17.85 -15.81
N LEU A 137 0.72 17.53 -16.78
CA LEU A 137 1.10 18.42 -17.89
C LEU A 137 0.19 18.18 -19.10
N GLN A 138 -0.21 16.92 -19.30
CA GLN A 138 -1.16 16.44 -20.30
C GLN A 138 -1.97 15.30 -19.70
N SER A 139 -2.98 14.82 -20.39
CA SER A 139 -3.84 13.74 -19.90
C SER A 139 -3.10 12.41 -19.63
N ASP A 140 -1.94 12.22 -20.24
CA ASP A 140 -1.07 11.05 -20.12
C ASP A 140 0.34 11.40 -19.64
N LEU A 141 0.61 12.65 -19.24
CA LEU A 141 1.92 13.10 -18.80
C LEU A 141 1.83 13.74 -17.41
N PHE A 142 2.39 13.08 -16.41
CA PHE A 142 2.42 13.54 -15.04
C PHE A 142 3.83 13.99 -14.63
N GLN A 143 3.98 15.23 -14.17
CA GLN A 143 5.20 15.72 -13.52
C GLN A 143 5.14 15.39 -12.04
N TRP A 144 6.16 14.70 -11.54
CA TRP A 144 6.30 14.31 -10.16
C TRP A 144 7.62 14.78 -9.55
N GLU A 145 7.59 15.24 -8.31
CA GLU A 145 8.77 15.66 -7.55
C GLU A 145 9.11 14.64 -6.46
N SER A 146 10.37 14.21 -6.44
CA SER A 146 10.87 13.28 -5.42
C SER A 146 10.90 13.91 -4.03
N MET A 147 11.07 13.08 -2.99
CA MET A 147 11.30 13.55 -1.63
C MET A 147 12.56 14.45 -1.54
N ASN A 148 12.59 15.32 -0.54
CA ASN A 148 13.77 16.12 -0.20
C ASN A 148 14.96 15.21 0.15
N SER A 149 16.17 15.62 -0.22
CA SER A 149 17.41 14.89 0.05
C SER A 149 17.33 13.43 -0.40
N LEU A 150 16.84 13.21 -1.65
CA LEU A 150 16.68 11.87 -2.21
C LEU A 150 18.01 11.08 -2.14
N PRO A 151 18.07 9.93 -1.44
CA PRO A 151 19.27 9.10 -1.38
C PRO A 151 19.66 8.60 -2.78
N GLN A 152 20.95 8.48 -3.06
CA GLN A 152 21.46 8.00 -4.35
C GLN A 152 20.89 6.60 -4.71
N SER A 153 20.79 5.70 -3.73
CA SER A 153 20.23 4.38 -3.94
C SER A 153 18.75 4.40 -4.36
N HIS A 154 17.98 5.37 -3.87
CA HIS A 154 16.59 5.58 -4.29
C HIS A 154 16.51 6.21 -5.69
N PHE A 155 17.39 7.16 -5.98
CA PHE A 155 17.50 7.74 -7.32
C PHE A 155 17.81 6.66 -8.36
N GLU A 156 18.76 5.76 -8.07
CA GLU A 156 19.10 4.63 -8.94
C GLU A 156 17.90 3.70 -9.17
N LYS A 157 17.12 3.40 -8.13
CA LYS A 157 15.89 2.62 -8.27
C LYS A 157 14.84 3.32 -9.14
N LEU A 158 14.72 4.65 -9.05
CA LEU A 158 13.80 5.42 -9.91
C LEU A 158 14.19 5.33 -11.38
N ILE A 159 15.48 5.56 -11.70
CA ILE A 159 15.94 5.57 -13.10
C ILE A 159 16.03 4.19 -13.76
N HIS A 160 16.16 3.12 -12.95
CA HIS A 160 16.21 1.74 -13.46
C HIS A 160 14.88 0.99 -13.34
N SER A 161 13.86 1.59 -12.72
CA SER A 161 12.55 0.96 -12.62
C SER A 161 11.94 0.75 -14.02
N LYS A 162 11.34 -0.41 -14.22
CA LYS A 162 10.65 -0.75 -15.48
C LYS A 162 9.38 0.09 -15.65
N PHE A 163 8.72 0.39 -14.53
CA PHE A 163 7.51 1.23 -14.49
C PHE A 163 7.24 1.73 -13.06
N ALA A 164 6.33 2.67 -12.94
CA ALA A 164 5.74 3.11 -11.68
C ALA A 164 4.26 2.79 -11.62
N TYR A 165 3.77 2.30 -10.47
CA TYR A 165 2.35 2.38 -10.13
C TYR A 165 2.07 3.79 -9.61
N VAL A 166 1.11 4.49 -10.19
CA VAL A 166 0.84 5.89 -9.85
C VAL A 166 -0.54 6.04 -9.23
N PHE A 167 -0.56 6.60 -8.03
CA PHE A 167 -1.74 6.84 -7.22
C PHE A 167 -1.82 8.33 -6.87
N ILE A 168 -2.90 8.98 -7.26
CA ILE A 168 -3.07 10.42 -7.13
C ILE A 168 -4.31 10.74 -6.31
N ARG A 169 -4.22 11.75 -5.45
CA ARG A 169 -5.39 12.39 -4.85
C ARG A 169 -5.31 13.90 -5.01
N LYS A 170 -6.47 14.55 -5.09
CA LYS A 170 -6.55 16.01 -5.25
C LYS A 170 -6.02 16.75 -4.03
N VAL A 171 -6.47 16.34 -2.84
CA VAL A 171 -6.09 16.93 -1.54
C VAL A 171 -5.83 15.81 -0.53
N THR A 172 -5.09 16.10 0.52
CA THR A 172 -4.77 15.12 1.57
C THR A 172 -6.00 14.75 2.38
N SER A 173 -6.76 15.76 2.80
CA SER A 173 -7.98 15.58 3.59
C SER A 173 -9.09 16.53 3.15
N GLU A 174 -10.31 16.14 3.41
CA GLU A 174 -11.50 16.95 3.21
C GLU A 174 -12.46 16.72 4.37
N ASN A 175 -12.96 17.79 4.99
CA ASN A 175 -13.84 17.72 6.15
C ASN A 175 -13.31 16.86 7.31
N GLY A 176 -11.99 16.86 7.53
CA GLY A 176 -11.32 16.05 8.58
C GLY A 176 -11.11 14.58 8.23
N LEU A 177 -11.49 14.14 7.03
CA LEU A 177 -11.30 12.76 6.57
C LEU A 177 -10.14 12.70 5.57
N VAL A 178 -9.19 11.82 5.81
CA VAL A 178 -8.08 11.55 4.88
C VAL A 178 -8.65 10.84 3.64
N LEU A 179 -8.39 11.43 2.47
CA LEU A 179 -8.89 10.87 1.21
C LEU A 179 -8.02 9.73 0.71
N PRO A 180 -8.62 8.69 0.10
CA PRO A 180 -7.89 7.66 -0.61
C PRO A 180 -7.26 8.22 -1.89
N PHE A 181 -6.40 7.44 -2.52
CA PHE A 181 -5.76 7.78 -3.78
C PHE A 181 -6.45 7.08 -4.94
N THR A 182 -6.66 7.78 -6.03
CA THR A 182 -7.11 7.18 -7.30
C THR A 182 -5.93 6.53 -8.01
N TYR A 183 -6.06 5.27 -8.39
CA TYR A 183 -5.08 4.61 -9.25
C TYR A 183 -5.23 5.13 -10.69
N VAL A 184 -4.21 5.81 -11.18
CA VAL A 184 -4.21 6.42 -12.51
C VAL A 184 -3.44 5.59 -13.56
N GLY A 185 -2.93 4.42 -13.17
CA GLY A 185 -2.27 3.50 -14.08
C GLY A 185 -0.79 3.32 -13.80
N LYS A 186 -0.13 2.62 -14.74
CA LYS A 186 1.32 2.52 -14.80
C LYS A 186 1.88 3.63 -15.67
N GLY A 187 3.13 3.99 -15.41
CA GLY A 187 3.84 4.95 -16.25
C GLY A 187 5.35 4.77 -16.16
N ASN A 188 6.06 5.29 -17.14
CA ASN A 188 7.50 5.24 -17.22
C ASN A 188 8.11 6.56 -16.76
N LEU A 189 9.05 6.49 -15.79
CA LEU A 189 9.78 7.67 -15.32
C LEU A 189 10.83 8.07 -16.36
N THR A 190 10.81 9.33 -16.74
CA THR A 190 11.71 9.90 -17.74
C THR A 190 12.21 11.26 -17.30
N ASN A 191 13.21 11.79 -18.00
CA ASN A 191 13.67 13.17 -17.91
C ASN A 191 13.97 13.65 -16.46
N PRO A 192 14.85 12.94 -15.70
CA PRO A 192 15.20 13.35 -14.34
C PRO A 192 15.91 14.71 -14.36
N ARG A 193 15.39 15.68 -13.60
CA ARG A 193 15.92 17.05 -13.51
C ARG A 193 16.09 17.41 -12.03
N LYS A 194 17.31 17.76 -11.63
CA LYS A 194 17.53 18.26 -10.27
C LYS A 194 16.86 19.62 -10.09
N THR A 195 16.09 19.79 -9.01
CA THR A 195 15.51 21.10 -8.69
C THR A 195 16.61 22.05 -8.20
N GLY A 196 16.53 23.31 -8.61
CA GLY A 196 17.52 24.33 -8.24
C GLY A 196 17.29 24.96 -6.85
N ASP A 197 16.36 24.43 -6.06
CA ASP A 197 15.92 25.01 -4.78
C ASP A 197 16.80 24.63 -3.56
N GLY A 198 17.87 23.84 -3.78
CA GLY A 198 18.77 23.40 -2.72
C GLY A 198 18.27 22.23 -1.86
N ASN A 199 17.04 21.77 -2.06
CA ASN A 199 16.44 20.69 -1.26
C ASN A 199 16.89 19.27 -1.68
N GLY A 200 17.68 19.16 -2.76
CA GLY A 200 18.17 17.87 -3.26
C GLY A 200 17.09 16.98 -3.83
N THR A 201 16.03 17.59 -4.37
CA THR A 201 14.91 16.92 -5.03
C THR A 201 15.14 16.81 -6.54
N TYR A 202 14.42 15.88 -7.14
CA TYR A 202 14.40 15.67 -8.59
C TYR A 202 12.97 15.71 -9.10
N LEU A 203 12.77 16.38 -10.25
CA LEU A 203 11.56 16.27 -11.05
C LEU A 203 11.71 15.14 -12.06
N PHE A 204 10.67 14.36 -12.21
CA PHE A 204 10.52 13.34 -13.24
C PHE A 204 9.27 13.64 -14.06
N ASP A 205 9.32 13.32 -15.32
CA ASP A 205 8.13 13.22 -16.15
C ASP A 205 7.73 11.74 -16.19
N ILE A 206 6.48 11.45 -15.87
CA ILE A 206 5.93 10.09 -15.88
C ILE A 206 4.98 10.00 -17.07
N GLN A 207 5.42 9.27 -18.11
CA GLN A 207 4.57 8.98 -19.27
C GLN A 207 3.64 7.84 -18.89
N MET A 208 2.36 8.13 -18.75
CA MET A 208 1.32 7.19 -18.36
C MET A 208 0.93 6.29 -19.53
N GLU A 209 0.61 5.02 -19.25
CA GLU A 209 0.07 4.08 -20.24
C GLU A 209 -1.37 4.43 -20.66
N ASN A 210 -2.09 5.13 -19.80
CA ASN A 210 -3.49 5.47 -20.00
C ASN A 210 -3.72 6.98 -19.88
N MET A 211 -4.55 7.52 -20.74
CA MET A 211 -4.99 8.91 -20.66
C MET A 211 -6.02 9.07 -19.56
N LEU A 212 -5.92 10.13 -18.76
CA LEU A 212 -6.96 10.49 -17.80
C LEU A 212 -8.31 10.68 -18.49
N PRO A 213 -9.40 10.08 -17.99
CA PRO A 213 -10.74 10.40 -18.45
C PRO A 213 -11.09 11.86 -18.11
N GLU A 214 -11.98 12.45 -18.85
CA GLU A 214 -12.32 13.87 -18.79
C GLU A 214 -12.68 14.36 -17.38
N TYR A 215 -13.45 13.58 -16.64
CA TYR A 215 -13.83 13.94 -15.27
C TYR A 215 -12.64 14.00 -14.30
N LEU A 216 -11.61 13.16 -14.49
CA LEU A 216 -10.38 13.23 -13.68
C LEU A 216 -9.46 14.37 -14.17
N GLN A 217 -9.46 14.70 -15.46
CA GLN A 217 -8.75 15.88 -15.96
C GLN A 217 -9.26 17.14 -15.28
N TYR A 218 -10.58 17.28 -15.17
CA TYR A 218 -11.21 18.39 -14.46
C TYR A 218 -10.86 18.36 -12.95
N ASP A 219 -11.03 17.20 -12.30
CA ASP A 219 -10.79 17.06 -10.86
C ASP A 219 -9.33 17.34 -10.47
N PHE A 220 -8.38 16.91 -11.30
CA PHE A 220 -6.95 17.14 -11.09
C PHE A 220 -6.43 18.46 -11.67
N GLY A 221 -7.30 19.31 -12.20
CA GLY A 221 -7.00 20.68 -12.61
C GLY A 221 -6.23 20.78 -13.92
N LEU A 222 -6.32 19.78 -14.81
CA LEU A 222 -5.71 19.82 -16.14
C LEU A 222 -6.53 20.67 -17.12
N THR A 223 -7.86 20.57 -17.06
CA THR A 223 -8.78 21.42 -17.83
C THR A 223 -9.26 22.58 -16.95
N LYS A 224 -9.21 23.79 -17.48
CA LYS A 224 -9.83 24.96 -16.85
C LYS A 224 -11.33 24.93 -17.13
N GLU A 225 -12.13 25.41 -16.15
CA GLU A 225 -13.53 25.72 -16.36
C GLU A 225 -13.72 26.65 -17.58
#